data_2a9734d79d64e0f17ff3b203edd8a086
#
_entry.id   2a9734d79d64e0f17ff3b203edd8a086
#
_cell.length_a   1.000
_cell.length_b   1.000
_cell.length_c   1.000
_cell.angle_alpha   90.00
_cell.angle_beta   90.00
_cell.angle_gamma   90.00
#
_symmetry.space_group_name_H-M   'P 1'
#
loop_
_entity.id
_entity.type
_entity.pdbx_description
1 polymer ?
#
loop_
_entity_poly.entity_id
_entity_poly.type
_entity_poly.pdbx_seq_one_letter_code
_entity_poly.pdbx_strand_id
1 'polypeptide(L)'
;YISGQYVATTEEEANEVYDRFGVYAIHAGRGDRLGGGDAESLDYFPREKADFADNKMPNPCYAIYLTCDPAVLADIDKYIEYAKTTKINAFVVNIMDGTSIGYNSPVYEEYSPTAYQYANNTVEEYRQVIQKIKDAGFYAIGRLTVFNDSFFCQDHPEYAIADQYGEPLMVANASYWPSAFCRYVWEYKVALAIDAVETMGFNEIQFDYVRFPDRTDKYEEAGTIDFRNEYGETKAQAIQRFLMYATDILHEYGVYVGADVFGEASSNYVTAYGQYWPAVSNVVDVISGMPYPDHFARNGTYRPWEHPYETLLDWTESAAKRQSETPSPAIDRTWIQAYNAIQPPYNEYGVQEIGDEIRGLREQGFTGGFMAWNASCSLTKLEELRPLYEALED
;
A
#
# COMPACT_ATOMS: atom_id res chain seq x y z
N TYR A 1 12.26 16.35 3.05
CA TYR A 1 13.31 15.53 2.43
C TYR A 1 13.45 15.89 0.95
N ILE A 2 14.65 16.05 0.47
CA ILE A 2 14.97 16.26 -0.94
C ILE A 2 16.11 15.30 -1.27
N SER A 3 15.89 14.39 -2.22
CA SER A 3 16.96 13.52 -2.71
C SER A 3 18.02 14.35 -3.44
N GLY A 4 19.27 14.29 -3.00
CA GLY A 4 20.35 15.12 -3.52
C GLY A 4 20.64 14.91 -5.01
N GLN A 5 20.31 13.75 -5.56
CA GLN A 5 20.50 13.43 -6.97
C GLN A 5 19.49 14.12 -7.92
N TYR A 6 18.43 14.72 -7.36
CA TYR A 6 17.35 15.39 -8.10
C TYR A 6 17.27 16.89 -7.80
N VAL A 7 18.30 17.49 -7.26
CA VAL A 7 18.34 18.92 -6.99
C VAL A 7 18.93 19.63 -8.20
N ALA A 8 18.12 20.40 -8.90
CA ALA A 8 18.62 21.39 -9.85
C ALA A 8 19.37 22.48 -9.09
N THR A 9 20.56 22.83 -9.55
CA THR A 9 21.42 23.83 -8.89
C THR A 9 21.20 25.23 -9.45
N THR A 10 20.50 25.32 -10.58
CA THR A 10 20.15 26.58 -11.23
C THR A 10 18.70 26.58 -11.70
N GLU A 11 18.11 27.76 -11.86
CA GLU A 11 16.78 27.92 -12.43
C GLU A 11 16.70 27.41 -13.89
N GLU A 12 17.81 27.55 -14.63
CA GLU A 12 17.92 27.09 -16.01
C GLU A 12 17.86 25.56 -16.10
N GLU A 13 18.58 24.85 -15.22
CA GLU A 13 18.50 23.38 -15.10
C GLU A 13 17.09 22.92 -14.69
N ALA A 14 16.45 23.62 -13.75
CA ALA A 14 15.11 23.29 -13.32
C ALA A 14 14.09 23.47 -14.46
N ASN A 15 14.20 24.54 -15.23
CA ASN A 15 13.33 24.80 -16.37
C ASN A 15 13.59 23.82 -17.53
N GLU A 16 14.85 23.44 -17.79
CA GLU A 16 15.20 22.45 -18.82
C GLU A 16 14.58 21.08 -18.50
N VAL A 17 14.61 20.66 -17.24
CA VAL A 17 13.94 19.43 -16.78
C VAL A 17 12.43 19.55 -16.91
N TYR A 18 11.87 20.69 -16.53
CA TYR A 18 10.44 20.97 -16.63
C TYR A 18 9.95 20.90 -18.08
N ASP A 19 10.64 21.60 -18.98
CA ASP A 19 10.30 21.64 -20.41
C ASP A 19 10.55 20.30 -21.11
N ARG A 20 11.62 19.61 -20.73
CA ARG A 20 12.06 18.35 -21.38
C ARG A 20 11.01 17.25 -21.29
N PHE A 21 10.25 17.19 -20.21
CA PHE A 21 9.29 16.10 -20.00
C PHE A 21 7.85 16.50 -20.30
N GLY A 22 7.49 17.78 -20.30
CA GLY A 22 6.13 18.25 -20.51
C GLY A 22 5.09 17.68 -19.52
N VAL A 23 5.58 16.93 -18.54
CA VAL A 23 4.81 16.06 -17.65
C VAL A 23 3.90 16.87 -16.75
N TYR A 24 4.39 17.98 -16.25
CA TYR A 24 3.60 18.81 -15.34
C TYR A 24 2.34 19.37 -15.99
N ALA A 25 2.41 19.68 -17.30
CA ALA A 25 1.26 20.15 -18.07
C ALA A 25 0.11 19.11 -18.14
N ILE A 26 0.45 17.81 -18.11
CA ILE A 26 -0.54 16.72 -18.10
C ILE A 26 -1.37 16.77 -16.80
N HIS A 27 -0.76 17.20 -15.71
CA HIS A 27 -1.38 17.21 -14.38
C HIS A 27 -2.00 18.57 -14.01
N ALA A 28 -1.80 19.59 -14.86
CA ALA A 28 -2.35 20.93 -14.64
C ALA A 28 -3.89 20.91 -14.57
N GLY A 29 -4.43 21.63 -13.59
CA GLY A 29 -5.88 21.73 -13.36
C GLY A 29 -6.54 20.47 -12.78
N ARG A 30 -5.76 19.47 -12.39
CA ARG A 30 -6.23 18.29 -11.65
C ARG A 30 -6.20 18.59 -10.15
N GLY A 31 -7.10 19.47 -9.74
CA GLY A 31 -7.22 19.89 -8.34
C GLY A 31 -7.72 18.80 -7.43
N ASP A 32 -7.83 19.17 -6.17
CA ASP A 32 -8.22 18.26 -5.11
C ASP A 32 -9.72 18.05 -5.00
N ARG A 33 -10.06 17.03 -4.24
CA ARG A 33 -11.35 16.90 -3.56
C ARG A 33 -11.10 17.07 -2.06
N LEU A 34 -11.62 18.14 -1.47
CA LEU A 34 -11.62 18.36 -0.02
C LEU A 34 -10.23 18.31 0.62
N GLY A 35 -9.32 19.16 0.14
CA GLY A 35 -8.03 19.42 0.79
C GLY A 35 -6.92 18.41 0.51
N GLY A 36 -7.05 17.56 -0.51
CA GLY A 36 -6.00 16.62 -0.92
C GLY A 36 -4.77 17.31 -1.54
N GLY A 37 -4.99 18.39 -2.27
CA GLY A 37 -3.97 19.19 -2.95
C GLY A 37 -4.04 19.09 -4.47
N ASP A 38 -3.23 19.89 -5.17
CA ASP A 38 -3.16 19.93 -6.62
C ASP A 38 -2.13 18.98 -7.17
N ALA A 39 -2.47 18.25 -8.26
CA ALA A 39 -1.57 17.31 -8.89
C ALA A 39 -0.34 18.02 -9.50
N GLU A 40 -0.48 19.25 -10.01
CA GLU A 40 0.65 20.00 -10.58
C GLU A 40 1.70 20.43 -9.55
N SER A 41 1.40 20.38 -8.26
CA SER A 41 2.32 20.70 -7.18
C SER A 41 3.18 19.50 -6.72
N LEU A 42 2.99 18.34 -7.33
CA LEU A 42 3.70 17.10 -6.98
C LEU A 42 4.96 16.92 -7.83
N ASP A 43 5.83 16.04 -7.40
CA ASP A 43 7.09 15.75 -8.08
C ASP A 43 6.91 14.65 -9.13
N TYR A 44 7.22 14.97 -10.38
CA TYR A 44 7.22 14.04 -11.52
C TYR A 44 8.59 13.91 -12.16
N PHE A 45 9.65 14.28 -11.45
CA PHE A 45 10.99 14.03 -11.96
C PHE A 45 11.20 12.51 -12.14
N PRO A 46 11.70 12.04 -13.30
CA PRO A 46 11.94 10.62 -13.53
C PRO A 46 12.91 10.03 -12.50
N ARG A 47 12.56 8.91 -11.92
CA ARG A 47 13.37 8.18 -10.93
C ARG A 47 13.79 6.82 -11.49
N GLU A 48 15.04 6.46 -11.27
CA GLU A 48 15.51 5.12 -11.61
C GLU A 48 14.84 4.08 -10.68
N LYS A 49 14.29 3.04 -11.28
CA LYS A 49 13.70 1.92 -10.51
C LYS A 49 14.77 0.95 -10.07
N ALA A 50 14.61 0.37 -8.89
CA ALA A 50 15.56 -0.57 -8.35
C ALA A 50 15.64 -1.86 -9.19
N ASP A 51 16.85 -2.39 -9.33
CA ASP A 51 17.14 -3.72 -9.88
C ASP A 51 18.31 -4.35 -9.10
N PHE A 52 17.96 -5.02 -8.00
CA PHE A 52 18.97 -5.61 -7.11
C PHE A 52 19.47 -6.95 -7.64
N ALA A 53 20.80 -7.15 -7.66
CA ALA A 53 21.41 -8.38 -8.16
C ALA A 53 21.02 -9.61 -7.32
N ASP A 54 21.01 -9.44 -5.99
CA ASP A 54 20.80 -10.52 -5.01
C ASP A 54 19.37 -10.59 -4.48
N ASN A 55 18.47 -9.71 -4.96
CA ASN A 55 17.07 -9.68 -4.57
C ASN A 55 16.21 -9.47 -5.83
N LYS A 56 15.79 -10.55 -6.47
CA LYS A 56 14.99 -10.48 -7.70
C LYS A 56 13.52 -10.60 -7.39
N MET A 57 12.76 -9.56 -7.77
CA MET A 57 11.30 -9.57 -7.69
C MET A 57 10.72 -10.48 -8.77
N PRO A 58 9.81 -11.41 -8.43
CA PRO A 58 9.06 -12.16 -9.45
C PRO A 58 8.22 -11.20 -10.31
N ASN A 59 8.17 -11.45 -11.61
CA ASN A 59 7.31 -10.72 -12.54
C ASN A 59 6.83 -11.69 -13.63
N PRO A 60 5.56 -12.12 -13.60
CA PRO A 60 4.50 -11.73 -12.66
C PRO A 60 4.73 -12.23 -11.22
N CYS A 61 4.24 -11.45 -10.24
CA CYS A 61 4.25 -11.83 -8.83
C CYS A 61 2.82 -12.21 -8.39
N TYR A 62 2.63 -13.45 -7.98
CA TYR A 62 1.34 -13.98 -7.51
C TYR A 62 1.45 -14.27 -6.02
N ALA A 63 0.89 -13.41 -5.19
CA ALA A 63 1.02 -13.51 -3.76
C ALA A 63 -0.30 -13.84 -3.06
N ILE A 64 -0.20 -14.59 -1.97
CA ILE A 64 -1.27 -14.73 -0.99
C ILE A 64 -0.95 -13.95 0.27
N TYR A 65 -2.00 -13.42 0.90
CA TYR A 65 -1.90 -12.62 2.11
C TYR A 65 -2.03 -13.48 3.37
N LEU A 66 -1.18 -13.20 4.35
CA LEU A 66 -1.22 -13.78 5.70
C LEU A 66 -1.20 -12.67 6.76
N THR A 67 -2.09 -12.79 7.73
CA THR A 67 -2.04 -11.96 8.94
C THR A 67 -0.85 -12.37 9.81
N CYS A 68 -0.52 -11.53 10.79
CA CYS A 68 0.47 -11.87 11.83
C CYS A 68 -0.12 -12.62 13.03
N ASP A 69 -1.35 -13.13 12.92
CA ASP A 69 -1.99 -13.94 13.98
C ASP A 69 -1.17 -15.21 14.23
N PRO A 70 -0.80 -15.53 15.49
CA PRO A 70 -0.04 -16.73 15.82
C PRO A 70 -0.68 -18.03 15.32
N ALA A 71 -2.01 -18.11 15.29
CA ALA A 71 -2.70 -19.31 14.80
C ALA A 71 -2.54 -19.48 13.27
N VAL A 72 -2.52 -18.38 12.51
CA VAL A 72 -2.24 -18.40 11.06
C VAL A 72 -0.78 -18.76 10.81
N LEU A 73 0.14 -18.11 11.53
CA LEU A 73 1.58 -18.32 11.35
C LEU A 73 2.05 -19.71 11.79
N ALA A 74 1.37 -20.34 12.76
CA ALA A 74 1.64 -21.72 13.16
C ALA A 74 1.38 -22.73 12.01
N ASP A 75 0.48 -22.40 11.10
CA ASP A 75 0.12 -23.21 9.94
C ASP A 75 0.95 -22.89 8.67
N ILE A 76 2.05 -22.12 8.79
CA ILE A 76 2.83 -21.65 7.64
C ILE A 76 3.27 -22.78 6.70
N ASP A 77 3.59 -23.95 7.22
CA ASP A 77 4.00 -25.10 6.40
C ASP A 77 2.88 -25.56 5.46
N LYS A 78 1.59 -25.40 5.87
CA LYS A 78 0.43 -25.74 5.00
C LYS A 78 0.30 -24.75 3.84
N TYR A 79 0.51 -23.46 4.10
CA TYR A 79 0.49 -22.44 3.06
C TYR A 79 1.65 -22.61 2.07
N ILE A 80 2.84 -22.95 2.57
CA ILE A 80 4.01 -23.27 1.73
C ILE A 80 3.75 -24.49 0.85
N GLU A 81 3.23 -25.58 1.41
CA GLU A 81 2.89 -26.78 0.61
C GLU A 81 1.80 -26.50 -0.43
N TYR A 82 0.81 -25.66 -0.09
CA TYR A 82 -0.17 -25.17 -1.06
C TYR A 82 0.48 -24.41 -2.20
N ALA A 83 1.34 -23.42 -1.89
CA ALA A 83 2.01 -22.60 -2.89
C ALA A 83 2.92 -23.42 -3.82
N LYS A 84 3.65 -24.42 -3.29
CA LYS A 84 4.50 -25.32 -4.08
C LYS A 84 3.77 -26.10 -5.17
N THR A 85 2.47 -26.28 -5.02
CA THR A 85 1.62 -27.04 -5.96
C THR A 85 0.75 -26.14 -6.85
N THR A 86 0.99 -24.83 -6.83
CA THR A 86 0.30 -23.82 -7.66
C THR A 86 1.33 -22.86 -8.27
N LYS A 87 0.87 -21.82 -8.95
CA LYS A 87 1.75 -20.74 -9.47
C LYS A 87 1.96 -19.59 -8.47
N ILE A 88 1.47 -19.70 -7.24
CA ILE A 88 1.78 -18.75 -6.20
C ILE A 88 3.29 -18.75 -5.95
N ASN A 89 3.91 -17.59 -6.01
CA ASN A 89 5.37 -17.42 -5.90
C ASN A 89 5.81 -16.42 -4.81
N ALA A 90 4.83 -15.84 -4.09
CA ALA A 90 5.10 -14.86 -3.05
C ALA A 90 4.09 -14.95 -1.89
N PHE A 91 4.51 -14.42 -0.74
CA PHE A 91 3.66 -14.24 0.44
C PHE A 91 3.72 -12.79 0.91
N VAL A 92 2.55 -12.19 1.15
CA VAL A 92 2.46 -10.93 1.89
C VAL A 92 2.19 -11.28 3.35
N VAL A 93 3.06 -10.86 4.26
CA VAL A 93 2.90 -11.10 5.70
C VAL A 93 2.87 -9.78 6.45
N ASN A 94 1.88 -9.59 7.31
CA ASN A 94 1.77 -8.35 8.08
C ASN A 94 2.92 -8.20 9.09
N ILE A 95 3.71 -7.14 8.95
CA ILE A 95 4.56 -6.61 10.01
C ILE A 95 3.68 -5.90 11.04
N MET A 96 2.71 -5.12 10.53
CA MET A 96 1.75 -4.37 11.33
C MET A 96 0.47 -4.14 10.52
N ASP A 97 -0.68 -4.25 11.19
CA ASP A 97 -1.99 -3.87 10.66
C ASP A 97 -2.81 -3.16 11.72
N GLY A 98 -2.69 -1.84 11.78
CA GLY A 98 -3.29 -1.02 12.84
C GLY A 98 -2.77 -1.42 14.24
N THR A 99 -3.62 -2.02 15.05
CA THR A 99 -3.26 -2.54 16.38
C THR A 99 -2.83 -4.02 16.39
N SER A 100 -2.80 -4.67 15.23
CA SER A 100 -2.27 -6.02 15.10
C SER A 100 -0.79 -5.97 14.79
N ILE A 101 0.05 -6.25 15.78
CA ILE A 101 1.51 -6.09 15.74
C ILE A 101 2.16 -7.44 15.51
N GLY A 102 2.98 -7.56 14.46
CA GLY A 102 3.60 -8.82 14.03
C GLY A 102 4.51 -9.42 15.09
N TYR A 103 5.44 -8.63 15.59
CA TYR A 103 6.45 -9.08 16.56
C TYR A 103 6.93 -7.92 17.44
N ASN A 104 7.53 -8.25 18.58
CA ASN A 104 8.05 -7.29 19.56
C ASN A 104 9.40 -6.70 19.13
N SER A 105 9.40 -5.91 18.03
CA SER A 105 10.57 -5.19 17.56
C SER A 105 11.13 -4.23 18.62
N PRO A 106 12.45 -4.11 18.78
CA PRO A 106 13.05 -3.07 19.64
C PRO A 106 12.69 -1.64 19.19
N VAL A 107 12.33 -1.44 17.93
CA VAL A 107 11.82 -0.15 17.42
C VAL A 107 10.50 0.22 18.09
N TYR A 108 9.62 -0.76 18.33
CA TYR A 108 8.39 -0.48 19.08
C TYR A 108 8.69 -0.12 20.54
N GLU A 109 9.70 -0.74 21.17
CA GLU A 109 10.08 -0.39 22.54
C GLU A 109 10.47 1.08 22.66
N GLU A 110 11.13 1.63 21.63
CA GLU A 110 11.55 3.03 21.56
C GLU A 110 10.39 3.99 21.19
N TYR A 111 9.63 3.65 20.12
CA TYR A 111 8.67 4.59 19.52
C TYR A 111 7.23 4.36 19.96
N SER A 112 6.84 3.16 20.32
CA SER A 112 5.48 2.81 20.73
C SER A 112 5.47 1.65 21.72
N PRO A 113 5.81 1.91 23.00
CA PRO A 113 5.87 0.89 24.04
C PRO A 113 4.57 0.06 24.16
N THR A 114 3.41 0.68 23.87
CA THR A 114 2.14 -0.03 23.83
C THR A 114 2.14 -1.10 22.73
N ALA A 115 2.59 -0.77 21.51
CA ALA A 115 2.71 -1.74 20.43
C ALA A 115 3.66 -2.88 20.79
N TYR A 116 4.78 -2.59 21.45
CA TYR A 116 5.71 -3.60 21.94
C TYR A 116 5.03 -4.61 22.87
N GLN A 117 4.21 -4.13 23.82
CA GLN A 117 3.49 -4.98 24.79
C GLN A 117 2.44 -5.87 24.14
N TYR A 118 1.80 -5.39 23.08
CA TYR A 118 0.71 -6.10 22.40
C TYR A 118 1.15 -6.83 21.13
N ALA A 119 2.47 -7.01 20.94
CA ALA A 119 2.98 -7.78 19.83
C ALA A 119 2.51 -9.24 19.89
N ASN A 120 2.05 -9.76 18.76
CA ASN A 120 1.47 -11.10 18.65
C ASN A 120 2.50 -12.22 18.80
N ASN A 121 3.75 -11.95 18.35
CA ASN A 121 4.82 -12.93 18.36
C ASN A 121 6.11 -12.31 18.90
N THR A 122 7.02 -13.14 19.34
CA THR A 122 8.40 -12.72 19.58
C THR A 122 9.14 -12.54 18.26
N VAL A 123 10.24 -11.78 18.28
CA VAL A 123 11.18 -11.64 17.14
C VAL A 123 11.55 -13.01 16.57
N GLU A 124 11.89 -13.97 17.44
CA GLU A 124 12.36 -15.30 17.00
C GLU A 124 11.24 -16.12 16.35
N GLU A 125 10.03 -16.15 16.92
CA GLU A 125 8.88 -16.87 16.36
C GLU A 125 8.53 -16.32 14.97
N TYR A 126 8.44 -15.01 14.85
CA TYR A 126 8.10 -14.37 13.59
C TYR A 126 9.20 -14.57 12.53
N ARG A 127 10.48 -14.43 12.92
CA ARG A 127 11.63 -14.66 12.05
C ARG A 127 11.66 -16.08 11.48
N GLN A 128 11.37 -17.09 12.29
CA GLN A 128 11.31 -18.49 11.83
C GLN A 128 10.25 -18.69 10.75
N VAL A 129 9.10 -17.99 10.83
CA VAL A 129 8.06 -18.05 9.79
C VAL A 129 8.58 -17.48 8.47
N ILE A 130 9.15 -16.27 8.49
CA ILE A 130 9.67 -15.62 7.28
C ILE A 130 10.83 -16.45 6.68
N GLN A 131 11.69 -17.00 7.52
CA GLN A 131 12.78 -17.86 7.07
C GLN A 131 12.26 -19.13 6.36
N LYS A 132 11.21 -19.78 6.87
CA LYS A 132 10.57 -20.92 6.20
C LYS A 132 10.05 -20.58 4.82
N ILE A 133 9.41 -19.41 4.66
CA ILE A 133 8.93 -18.92 3.36
C ILE A 133 10.12 -18.80 2.39
N LYS A 134 11.19 -18.16 2.82
CA LYS A 134 12.40 -17.92 2.01
C LYS A 134 13.15 -19.20 1.68
N ASP A 135 13.33 -20.10 2.65
CA ASP A 135 13.98 -21.40 2.45
C ASP A 135 13.23 -22.30 1.47
N ALA A 136 11.91 -22.11 1.39
CA ALA A 136 11.07 -22.78 0.40
C ALA A 136 11.16 -22.13 -1.00
N GLY A 137 11.90 -21.03 -1.17
CA GLY A 137 12.14 -20.34 -2.43
C GLY A 137 11.09 -19.29 -2.81
N PHE A 138 10.24 -18.88 -1.87
CA PHE A 138 9.21 -17.87 -2.12
C PHE A 138 9.69 -16.46 -1.79
N TYR A 139 9.15 -15.50 -2.53
CA TYR A 139 9.35 -14.07 -2.29
C TYR A 139 8.53 -13.59 -1.10
N ALA A 140 9.17 -12.93 -0.15
CA ALA A 140 8.53 -12.47 1.08
C ALA A 140 8.32 -10.95 1.06
N ILE A 141 7.06 -10.51 1.14
CA ILE A 141 6.63 -9.11 1.15
C ILE A 141 6.17 -8.79 2.57
N GLY A 142 6.81 -7.81 3.20
CA GLY A 142 6.41 -7.33 4.53
C GLY A 142 5.42 -6.17 4.42
N ARG A 143 4.15 -6.38 4.79
CA ARG A 143 3.14 -5.31 4.77
C ARG A 143 3.14 -4.54 6.08
N LEU A 144 3.23 -3.22 5.98
CA LEU A 144 3.30 -2.28 7.10
C LEU A 144 2.28 -1.16 6.94
N THR A 145 1.33 -1.04 7.87
CA THR A 145 0.43 0.11 7.92
C THR A 145 1.17 1.35 8.44
N VAL A 146 1.07 2.47 7.69
CA VAL A 146 1.86 3.68 8.00
C VAL A 146 1.11 4.62 8.93
N PHE A 147 0.01 5.21 8.45
CA PHE A 147 -0.69 6.27 9.17
C PHE A 147 -2.00 5.83 9.83
N ASN A 148 -2.20 4.53 10.05
CA ASN A 148 -3.24 3.99 10.92
C ASN A 148 -2.57 3.26 12.08
N ASP A 149 -2.38 3.94 13.22
CA ASP A 149 -1.63 3.42 14.36
C ASP A 149 -2.13 4.01 15.68
N SER A 150 -3.15 3.37 16.23
CA SER A 150 -3.75 3.83 17.49
C SER A 150 -2.84 3.64 18.71
N PHE A 151 -1.92 2.66 18.69
CA PHE A 151 -0.99 2.46 19.81
C PHE A 151 0.06 3.59 19.85
N PHE A 152 0.61 3.95 18.70
CA PHE A 152 1.50 5.11 18.63
C PHE A 152 0.80 6.40 19.09
N CYS A 153 -0.45 6.63 18.67
CA CYS A 153 -1.22 7.80 19.12
C CYS A 153 -1.54 7.78 20.62
N GLN A 154 -1.64 6.60 21.22
CA GLN A 154 -1.80 6.46 22.68
C GLN A 154 -0.51 6.86 23.40
N ASP A 155 0.64 6.44 22.89
CA ASP A 155 1.94 6.74 23.47
C ASP A 155 2.38 8.19 23.18
N HIS A 156 1.94 8.76 22.04
CA HIS A 156 2.32 10.08 21.53
C HIS A 156 1.08 10.87 21.05
N PRO A 157 0.19 11.30 21.94
CA PRO A 157 -1.01 12.06 21.57
C PRO A 157 -0.71 13.38 20.86
N GLU A 158 0.48 13.96 21.09
CA GLU A 158 0.95 15.20 20.45
C GLU A 158 1.17 15.07 18.94
N TYR A 159 1.38 13.85 18.43
CA TYR A 159 1.54 13.56 17.00
C TYR A 159 0.28 13.01 16.34
N ALA A 160 -0.76 12.75 17.12
CA ALA A 160 -2.05 12.30 16.58
C ALA A 160 -2.78 13.44 15.86
N ILE A 161 -3.54 13.10 14.83
CA ILE A 161 -4.56 14.00 14.27
C ILE A 161 -5.50 14.40 15.41
N ALA A 162 -5.77 15.68 15.55
CA ALA A 162 -6.47 16.24 16.71
C ALA A 162 -7.78 16.92 16.34
N ASP A 163 -8.59 17.14 17.36
CA ASP A 163 -9.75 18.03 17.27
C ASP A 163 -9.32 19.52 17.43
N GLN A 164 -10.30 20.42 17.37
CA GLN A 164 -10.10 21.86 17.55
C GLN A 164 -9.56 22.28 18.92
N TYR A 165 -9.53 21.36 19.90
CA TYR A 165 -9.01 21.61 21.25
C TYR A 165 -7.61 21.02 21.44
N GLY A 166 -7.08 20.33 20.43
CA GLY A 166 -5.77 19.70 20.44
C GLY A 166 -5.76 18.27 20.98
N GLU A 167 -6.94 17.69 21.30
CA GLU A 167 -7.06 16.32 21.77
C GLU A 167 -7.10 15.34 20.58
N PRO A 168 -6.51 14.13 20.70
CA PRO A 168 -6.56 13.12 19.64
C PRO A 168 -7.97 12.84 19.16
N LEU A 169 -8.20 12.94 17.85
CA LEU A 169 -9.50 12.74 17.21
C LEU A 169 -9.60 11.32 16.64
N MET A 170 -10.61 10.59 17.07
CA MET A 170 -10.95 9.31 16.46
C MET A 170 -11.63 9.54 15.11
N VAL A 171 -11.06 8.99 14.06
CA VAL A 171 -11.51 9.18 12.67
C VAL A 171 -11.82 7.84 11.99
N ALA A 172 -11.54 7.70 10.72
CA ALA A 172 -11.85 6.51 9.93
C ALA A 172 -11.64 5.18 10.68
N ASN A 173 -12.61 4.27 10.55
CA ASN A 173 -12.63 2.95 11.20
C ASN A 173 -12.56 2.99 12.74
N ALA A 174 -12.99 4.09 13.36
CA ALA A 174 -12.92 4.30 14.80
C ALA A 174 -11.48 4.12 15.35
N SER A 175 -10.49 4.61 14.63
CA SER A 175 -9.07 4.55 14.94
C SER A 175 -8.48 5.93 15.17
N TYR A 176 -7.40 5.99 15.93
CA TYR A 176 -6.53 7.15 16.01
C TYR A 176 -5.42 7.05 14.96
N TRP A 177 -5.12 8.17 14.32
CA TRP A 177 -4.15 8.23 13.24
C TRP A 177 -3.06 9.23 13.59
N PRO A 178 -1.78 8.85 13.53
CA PRO A 178 -0.70 9.83 13.58
C PRO A 178 -0.74 10.71 12.33
N SER A 179 -0.30 11.95 12.48
CA SER A 179 -0.26 12.89 11.37
C SER A 179 0.75 12.47 10.32
N ALA A 180 0.32 12.36 9.07
CA ALA A 180 1.21 12.13 7.94
C ALA A 180 2.12 13.35 7.62
N PHE A 181 1.86 14.52 8.19
CA PHE A 181 2.77 15.66 8.12
C PHE A 181 3.93 15.56 9.11
N CYS A 182 3.86 14.70 10.13
CA CYS A 182 4.86 14.60 11.18
C CYS A 182 6.08 13.76 10.74
N ARG A 183 7.27 14.37 10.73
CA ARG A 183 8.52 13.70 10.34
C ARG A 183 8.98 12.64 11.34
N TYR A 184 8.68 12.80 12.62
CA TYR A 184 8.96 11.80 13.65
C TYR A 184 8.20 10.47 13.38
N VAL A 185 6.96 10.57 12.86
CA VAL A 185 6.21 9.39 12.40
C VAL A 185 6.89 8.72 11.20
N TRP A 186 7.46 9.51 10.28
CA TRP A 186 8.19 8.96 9.13
C TRP A 186 9.43 8.19 9.58
N GLU A 187 10.22 8.78 10.50
CA GLU A 187 11.40 8.14 11.08
C GLU A 187 11.03 6.82 11.76
N TYR A 188 10.00 6.80 12.58
CA TYR A 188 9.50 5.60 13.23
C TYR A 188 9.12 4.50 12.23
N LYS A 189 8.31 4.83 11.21
CA LYS A 189 7.84 3.82 10.25
C LYS A 189 8.97 3.28 9.37
N VAL A 190 9.92 4.12 9.00
CA VAL A 190 11.10 3.68 8.25
C VAL A 190 12.05 2.87 9.12
N ALA A 191 12.27 3.24 10.38
CA ALA A 191 13.06 2.44 11.33
C ALA A 191 12.46 1.04 11.52
N LEU A 192 11.12 0.94 11.63
CA LEU A 192 10.43 -0.35 11.72
C LEU A 192 10.57 -1.18 10.42
N ALA A 193 10.52 -0.54 9.27
CA ALA A 193 10.76 -1.19 7.98
C ALA A 193 12.20 -1.73 7.87
N ILE A 194 13.19 -0.95 8.30
CA ILE A 194 14.60 -1.36 8.35
C ILE A 194 14.78 -2.57 9.27
N ASP A 195 14.23 -2.51 10.50
CA ASP A 195 14.32 -3.64 11.44
C ASP A 195 13.69 -4.91 10.84
N ALA A 196 12.54 -4.80 10.18
CA ALA A 196 11.90 -5.92 9.51
C ALA A 196 12.77 -6.50 8.37
N VAL A 197 13.47 -5.67 7.62
CA VAL A 197 14.40 -6.12 6.57
C VAL A 197 15.61 -6.82 7.18
N GLU A 198 16.28 -6.18 8.12
CA GLU A 198 17.53 -6.71 8.71
C GLU A 198 17.29 -7.95 9.58
N THR A 199 16.20 -7.97 10.34
CA THR A 199 15.92 -9.03 11.32
C THR A 199 15.18 -10.20 10.70
N MET A 200 14.21 -9.97 9.81
CA MET A 200 13.37 -11.00 9.19
C MET A 200 13.84 -11.38 7.78
N GLY A 201 14.47 -10.44 7.06
CA GLY A 201 14.97 -10.65 5.71
C GLY A 201 13.91 -10.56 4.63
N PHE A 202 12.91 -9.71 4.77
CA PHE A 202 11.94 -9.44 3.71
C PHE A 202 12.62 -8.99 2.42
N ASN A 203 12.04 -9.37 1.29
CA ASN A 203 12.50 -8.97 -0.04
C ASN A 203 11.96 -7.61 -0.46
N GLU A 204 10.81 -7.24 0.09
CA GLU A 204 10.06 -6.03 -0.22
C GLU A 204 9.31 -5.53 1.01
N ILE A 205 9.25 -4.23 1.18
CA ILE A 205 8.36 -3.58 2.15
C ILE A 205 7.21 -2.93 1.40
N GLN A 206 5.99 -3.32 1.76
CA GLN A 206 4.77 -2.77 1.20
C GLN A 206 4.07 -1.88 2.23
N PHE A 207 3.98 -0.60 1.92
CA PHE A 207 3.31 0.38 2.75
C PHE A 207 1.82 0.44 2.42
N ASP A 208 0.99 0.10 3.41
CA ASP A 208 -0.45 0.33 3.36
C ASP A 208 -0.85 1.47 4.30
N TYR A 209 -2.08 1.97 4.17
CA TYR A 209 -2.52 3.17 4.88
C TYR A 209 -1.55 4.35 4.72
N VAL A 210 -0.85 4.41 3.59
CA VAL A 210 0.00 5.52 3.19
C VAL A 210 -0.87 6.62 2.59
N ARG A 211 -1.70 7.19 3.45
CA ARG A 211 -2.73 8.20 3.15
C ARG A 211 -3.22 8.87 4.42
N PHE A 212 -3.93 9.97 4.26
CA PHE A 212 -4.74 10.53 5.34
C PHE A 212 -6.01 9.68 5.55
N PRO A 213 -6.67 9.79 6.72
CA PRO A 213 -7.94 9.10 6.93
C PRO A 213 -9.00 9.62 5.96
N ASP A 214 -9.82 8.70 5.46
CA ASP A 214 -11.01 9.02 4.68
C ASP A 214 -12.16 9.50 5.57
N ARG A 215 -13.22 10.09 4.96
CA ARG A 215 -14.43 10.57 5.65
C ARG A 215 -14.17 11.65 6.71
N THR A 216 -13.17 12.49 6.47
CA THR A 216 -12.86 13.65 7.32
C THR A 216 -13.53 14.93 6.83
N ASP A 217 -14.21 14.90 5.68
CA ASP A 217 -14.87 16.01 5.01
C ASP A 217 -15.71 16.88 5.96
N LYS A 218 -16.52 16.29 6.81
CA LYS A 218 -17.35 17.02 7.78
C LYS A 218 -16.54 17.79 8.82
N TYR A 219 -15.43 17.23 9.27
CA TYR A 219 -14.55 17.90 10.23
C TYR A 219 -13.75 19.01 9.56
N GLU A 220 -13.32 18.79 8.31
CA GLU A 220 -12.58 19.77 7.51
C GLU A 220 -13.46 20.97 7.16
N GLU A 221 -14.68 20.74 6.67
CA GLU A 221 -15.66 21.80 6.38
C GLU A 221 -16.06 22.61 7.63
N ALA A 222 -16.16 21.94 8.79
CA ALA A 222 -16.45 22.60 10.06
C ALA A 222 -15.24 23.28 10.71
N GLY A 223 -14.02 23.05 10.20
CA GLY A 223 -12.79 23.54 10.81
C GLY A 223 -12.52 22.97 12.21
N THR A 224 -12.93 21.72 12.45
CA THR A 224 -12.85 21.05 13.76
C THR A 224 -11.80 19.94 13.82
N ILE A 225 -11.00 19.79 12.77
CA ILE A 225 -9.88 18.84 12.70
C ILE A 225 -8.58 19.59 12.49
N ASP A 226 -7.55 19.16 13.20
CA ASP A 226 -6.16 19.61 13.04
C ASP A 226 -5.29 18.43 12.62
N PHE A 227 -4.78 18.49 11.40
CA PHE A 227 -3.84 17.50 10.87
C PHE A 227 -2.39 17.74 11.30
N ARG A 228 -2.10 18.67 12.19
CA ARG A 228 -0.74 19.02 12.66
C ARG A 228 0.23 19.38 11.52
N ASN A 229 -0.24 20.16 10.55
CA ASN A 229 0.55 20.56 9.38
C ASN A 229 1.49 21.72 9.68
N GLU A 230 2.70 21.44 10.12
CA GLU A 230 3.72 22.45 10.43
C GLU A 230 4.51 22.93 9.20
N TYR A 231 4.43 22.19 8.09
CA TYR A 231 5.25 22.43 6.90
C TYR A 231 4.51 23.18 5.78
N GLY A 232 3.22 23.43 5.93
CA GLY A 232 2.40 24.08 4.90
C GLY A 232 2.28 23.22 3.62
N GLU A 233 2.40 21.91 3.73
CA GLU A 233 2.28 20.96 2.62
C GLU A 233 0.82 20.59 2.35
N THR A 234 0.51 20.20 1.13
CA THR A 234 -0.75 19.50 0.85
C THR A 234 -0.67 18.05 1.32
N LYS A 235 -1.82 17.38 1.51
CA LYS A 235 -1.85 15.96 1.88
C LYS A 235 -1.08 15.11 0.87
N ALA A 236 -1.28 15.35 -0.44
CA ALA A 236 -0.59 14.60 -1.48
C ALA A 236 0.92 14.84 -1.50
N GLN A 237 1.37 16.06 -1.22
CA GLN A 237 2.81 16.35 -1.07
C GLN A 237 3.41 15.59 0.10
N ALA A 238 2.73 15.53 1.24
CA ALA A 238 3.21 14.78 2.40
C ALA A 238 3.32 13.27 2.10
N ILE A 239 2.30 12.69 1.48
CA ILE A 239 2.31 11.26 1.09
C ILE A 239 3.42 10.96 0.09
N GLN A 240 3.55 11.74 -0.98
CA GLN A 240 4.62 11.55 -1.95
C GLN A 240 6.01 11.68 -1.33
N ARG A 241 6.23 12.70 -0.48
CA ARG A 241 7.52 12.94 0.19
C ARG A 241 7.87 11.87 1.21
N PHE A 242 6.87 11.32 1.92
CA PHE A 242 7.09 10.15 2.76
C PHE A 242 7.58 8.96 1.93
N LEU A 243 6.92 8.67 0.81
CA LEU A 243 7.33 7.57 -0.07
C LEU A 243 8.72 7.81 -0.66
N MET A 244 9.06 9.03 -1.06
CA MET A 244 10.42 9.38 -1.50
C MET A 244 11.45 9.12 -0.40
N TYR A 245 11.20 9.58 0.81
CA TYR A 245 12.06 9.37 1.98
C TYR A 245 12.25 7.89 2.28
N ALA A 246 11.16 7.12 2.32
CA ALA A 246 11.20 5.69 2.63
C ALA A 246 11.89 4.88 1.52
N THR A 247 11.58 5.16 0.25
CA THR A 247 12.15 4.44 -0.89
C THR A 247 13.66 4.66 -0.99
N ASP A 248 14.12 5.92 -0.89
CA ASP A 248 15.55 6.23 -0.99
C ASP A 248 16.36 5.53 0.11
N ILE A 249 15.82 5.43 1.34
CA ILE A 249 16.49 4.75 2.44
C ILE A 249 16.44 3.23 2.26
N LEU A 250 15.29 2.65 1.96
CA LEU A 250 15.13 1.20 1.86
C LEU A 250 15.90 0.60 0.67
N HIS A 251 16.10 1.36 -0.40
CA HIS A 251 16.97 0.94 -1.50
C HIS A 251 18.42 0.76 -1.06
N GLU A 252 18.91 1.51 -0.06
CA GLU A 252 20.25 1.30 0.51
C GLU A 252 20.37 -0.06 1.23
N TYR A 253 19.24 -0.63 1.68
CA TYR A 253 19.16 -1.97 2.27
C TYR A 253 18.89 -3.07 1.23
N GLY A 254 18.83 -2.74 -0.06
CA GLY A 254 18.67 -3.70 -1.16
C GLY A 254 17.29 -4.34 -1.25
N VAL A 255 16.24 -3.66 -0.80
CA VAL A 255 14.86 -4.14 -0.84
C VAL A 255 13.95 -3.22 -1.63
N TYR A 256 12.96 -3.82 -2.30
CA TYR A 256 11.95 -3.09 -3.05
C TYR A 256 10.91 -2.45 -2.14
N VAL A 257 10.29 -1.39 -2.64
CA VAL A 257 9.24 -0.65 -1.94
C VAL A 257 7.95 -0.67 -2.74
N GLY A 258 6.88 -1.18 -2.13
CA GLY A 258 5.52 -1.14 -2.65
C GLY A 258 4.65 -0.16 -1.87
N ALA A 259 3.59 0.35 -2.53
CA ALA A 259 2.59 1.17 -1.87
C ALA A 259 1.17 0.76 -2.28
N ASP A 260 0.31 0.57 -1.28
CA ASP A 260 -1.11 0.31 -1.46
C ASP A 260 -1.87 1.62 -1.63
N VAL A 261 -2.71 1.68 -2.64
CA VAL A 261 -3.56 2.84 -2.92
C VAL A 261 -5.01 2.43 -3.11
N PHE A 262 -5.93 3.26 -2.66
CA PHE A 262 -7.34 3.03 -2.96
C PHE A 262 -7.61 3.02 -4.47
N GLY A 263 -8.62 2.28 -4.89
CA GLY A 263 -9.04 2.27 -6.29
C GLY A 263 -9.30 3.68 -6.86
N GLU A 264 -9.80 4.59 -6.03
CA GLU A 264 -10.04 6.00 -6.39
C GLU A 264 -8.76 6.76 -6.80
N ALA A 265 -7.57 6.33 -6.35
CA ALA A 265 -6.30 6.98 -6.71
C ALA A 265 -6.01 6.98 -8.21
N SER A 266 -6.64 6.06 -8.98
CA SER A 266 -6.59 6.02 -10.44
C SER A 266 -7.39 7.13 -11.14
N SER A 267 -8.12 7.95 -10.38
CA SER A 267 -8.89 9.08 -10.91
C SER A 267 -7.98 10.17 -11.50
N ASN A 268 -8.58 11.09 -12.24
CA ASN A 268 -7.86 12.22 -12.83
C ASN A 268 -7.75 13.45 -11.90
N TYR A 269 -7.88 13.24 -10.61
CA TYR A 269 -7.77 14.26 -9.56
C TYR A 269 -7.05 13.68 -8.34
N VAL A 270 -6.53 14.54 -7.48
CA VAL A 270 -5.98 14.15 -6.18
C VAL A 270 -7.12 13.80 -5.22
N THR A 271 -7.04 12.64 -4.58
CA THR A 271 -8.07 12.21 -3.62
C THR A 271 -8.05 13.05 -2.34
N ALA A 272 -9.17 13.11 -1.63
CA ALA A 272 -9.30 13.86 -0.37
C ALA A 272 -8.29 13.44 0.71
N TYR A 273 -7.79 12.23 0.62
CA TYR A 273 -6.82 11.64 1.56
C TYR A 273 -5.37 11.64 1.02
N GLY A 274 -5.09 12.36 -0.07
CA GLY A 274 -3.75 12.68 -0.54
C GLY A 274 -3.12 11.62 -1.45
N GLN A 275 -3.86 10.66 -2.00
CA GLN A 275 -3.34 9.72 -2.99
C GLN A 275 -3.63 10.21 -4.41
N TYR A 276 -2.62 10.09 -5.27
CA TYR A 276 -2.72 10.32 -6.71
C TYR A 276 -1.79 9.34 -7.43
N TRP A 277 -2.36 8.49 -8.28
CA TRP A 277 -1.63 7.37 -8.90
C TRP A 277 -0.29 7.74 -9.51
N PRO A 278 -0.19 8.75 -10.42
CA PRO A 278 1.08 9.09 -11.05
C PRO A 278 2.16 9.53 -10.04
N ALA A 279 1.77 10.24 -8.99
CA ALA A 279 2.71 10.73 -7.98
C ALA A 279 3.26 9.61 -7.10
N VAL A 280 2.46 8.59 -6.80
CA VAL A 280 2.89 7.39 -6.06
C VAL A 280 3.71 6.49 -6.96
N SER A 281 3.20 6.15 -8.15
CA SER A 281 3.84 5.25 -9.11
C SER A 281 5.22 5.75 -9.56
N ASN A 282 5.41 7.07 -9.69
CA ASN A 282 6.70 7.64 -10.06
C ASN A 282 7.80 7.38 -9.00
N VAL A 283 7.42 7.14 -7.75
CA VAL A 283 8.36 7.02 -6.62
C VAL A 283 8.67 5.56 -6.28
N VAL A 284 7.66 4.74 -6.05
CA VAL A 284 7.83 3.37 -5.56
C VAL A 284 8.17 2.38 -6.67
N ASP A 285 8.66 1.18 -6.31
CA ASP A 285 8.94 0.10 -7.26
C ASP A 285 7.68 -0.66 -7.68
N VAL A 286 6.73 -0.79 -6.76
CA VAL A 286 5.45 -1.47 -6.96
C VAL A 286 4.30 -0.58 -6.52
N ILE A 287 3.28 -0.43 -7.37
CA ILE A 287 2.03 0.23 -6.99
C ILE A 287 0.90 -0.78 -6.98
N SER A 288 0.15 -0.80 -5.90
CA SER A 288 -0.88 -1.81 -5.65
C SER A 288 -2.23 -1.15 -5.42
N GLY A 289 -3.05 -1.08 -6.46
CA GLY A 289 -4.43 -0.64 -6.32
C GLY A 289 -5.26 -1.67 -5.53
N MET A 290 -6.29 -1.18 -4.84
CA MET A 290 -7.25 -1.98 -4.07
C MET A 290 -8.67 -1.83 -4.65
N PRO A 291 -8.94 -2.26 -5.89
CA PRO A 291 -10.24 -2.10 -6.55
C PRO A 291 -11.19 -3.25 -6.22
N TYR A 292 -11.35 -3.61 -4.95
CA TYR A 292 -12.28 -4.69 -4.56
C TYR A 292 -13.69 -4.39 -5.05
N PRO A 293 -14.32 -5.26 -5.84
CA PRO A 293 -15.64 -4.99 -6.41
C PRO A 293 -16.70 -4.60 -5.39
N ASP A 294 -16.68 -5.18 -4.18
CA ASP A 294 -17.66 -4.88 -3.13
C ASP A 294 -17.40 -3.57 -2.36
N HIS A 295 -16.28 -2.89 -2.64
CA HIS A 295 -15.98 -1.55 -2.13
C HIS A 295 -16.44 -0.41 -3.05
N PHE A 296 -16.81 -0.72 -4.30
CA PHE A 296 -17.38 0.27 -5.19
C PHE A 296 -18.84 0.58 -4.85
N ALA A 297 -19.23 1.84 -5.06
CA ALA A 297 -20.60 2.25 -4.83
C ALA A 297 -21.57 1.66 -5.86
N ARG A 298 -22.77 1.28 -5.41
CA ARG A 298 -23.86 0.92 -6.31
C ARG A 298 -24.25 2.09 -7.21
N ASN A 299 -24.57 1.81 -8.46
CA ASN A 299 -25.18 2.76 -9.37
C ASN A 299 -26.59 2.26 -9.76
N GLY A 300 -27.61 2.76 -9.08
CA GLY A 300 -28.99 2.29 -9.24
C GLY A 300 -29.12 0.81 -8.86
N THR A 301 -29.46 -0.04 -9.84
CA THR A 301 -29.53 -1.49 -9.67
C THR A 301 -28.23 -2.22 -9.97
N TYR A 302 -27.24 -1.56 -10.56
CA TYR A 302 -25.93 -2.11 -10.85
C TYR A 302 -25.11 -2.24 -9.57
N ARG A 303 -24.58 -3.43 -9.34
CA ARG A 303 -23.75 -3.76 -8.19
C ARG A 303 -22.40 -4.28 -8.68
N PRO A 304 -21.31 -3.55 -8.47
CA PRO A 304 -19.99 -3.94 -8.99
C PRO A 304 -19.56 -5.35 -8.61
N TRP A 305 -19.90 -5.80 -7.41
CA TRP A 305 -19.57 -7.15 -6.93
C TRP A 305 -20.38 -8.31 -7.57
N GLU A 306 -21.39 -8.00 -8.37
CA GLU A 306 -22.06 -8.98 -9.26
C GLU A 306 -21.40 -9.03 -10.66
N HIS A 307 -20.45 -8.12 -10.93
CA HIS A 307 -19.79 -7.91 -12.21
C HIS A 307 -18.27 -7.69 -12.05
N PRO A 308 -17.52 -8.65 -11.45
CA PRO A 308 -16.11 -8.45 -11.15
C PRO A 308 -15.24 -8.17 -12.37
N TYR A 309 -15.53 -8.82 -13.52
CA TYR A 309 -14.81 -8.59 -14.75
C TYR A 309 -14.93 -7.15 -15.26
N GLU A 310 -16.15 -6.67 -15.45
CA GLU A 310 -16.41 -5.31 -15.93
C GLU A 310 -15.88 -4.27 -14.96
N THR A 311 -16.02 -4.53 -13.66
CA THR A 311 -15.55 -3.62 -12.61
C THR A 311 -14.03 -3.46 -12.68
N LEU A 312 -13.30 -4.57 -12.78
CA LEU A 312 -11.84 -4.51 -12.87
C LEU A 312 -11.35 -4.02 -14.22
N LEU A 313 -12.05 -4.34 -15.32
CA LEU A 313 -11.72 -3.84 -16.65
C LEU A 313 -11.81 -2.30 -16.70
N ASP A 314 -12.93 -1.72 -16.26
CA ASP A 314 -13.16 -0.28 -16.25
C ASP A 314 -12.19 0.45 -15.32
N TRP A 315 -11.93 -0.13 -14.12
CA TRP A 315 -10.96 0.43 -13.20
C TRP A 315 -9.54 0.42 -13.78
N THR A 316 -9.15 -0.71 -14.38
CA THR A 316 -7.80 -0.88 -14.94
C THR A 316 -7.58 0.04 -16.14
N GLU A 317 -8.60 0.31 -16.96
CA GLU A 317 -8.51 1.31 -18.03
C GLU A 317 -8.09 2.69 -17.46
N SER A 318 -8.72 3.10 -16.36
CA SER A 318 -8.39 4.35 -15.68
C SER A 318 -6.98 4.33 -15.09
N ALA A 319 -6.60 3.24 -14.43
CA ALA A 319 -5.29 3.08 -13.82
C ALA A 319 -4.17 2.99 -14.88
N ALA A 320 -4.37 2.25 -15.98
CA ALA A 320 -3.44 2.17 -17.10
C ALA A 320 -3.21 3.54 -17.75
N LYS A 321 -4.26 4.35 -17.86
CA LYS A 321 -4.11 5.73 -18.33
C LYS A 321 -3.26 6.56 -17.38
N ARG A 322 -3.45 6.45 -16.05
CA ARG A 322 -2.58 7.14 -15.07
C ARG A 322 -1.15 6.64 -15.13
N GLN A 323 -0.98 5.33 -15.32
CA GLN A 323 0.33 4.71 -15.47
C GLN A 323 1.07 5.26 -16.69
N SER A 324 0.41 5.45 -17.83
CA SER A 324 0.97 6.03 -19.04
C SER A 324 1.35 7.51 -18.92
N GLU A 325 0.83 8.21 -17.93
CA GLU A 325 1.12 9.61 -17.59
C GLU A 325 2.27 9.73 -16.58
N THR A 326 2.82 8.62 -16.12
CA THR A 326 3.87 8.55 -15.09
C THR A 326 5.24 8.45 -15.78
N PRO A 327 6.21 9.33 -15.48
CA PRO A 327 7.52 9.32 -16.14
C PRO A 327 8.34 8.05 -15.88
N SER A 328 8.30 7.57 -14.63
CA SER A 328 8.96 6.32 -14.22
C SER A 328 7.93 5.43 -13.52
N PRO A 329 7.09 4.71 -14.31
CA PRO A 329 6.01 3.95 -13.73
C PRO A 329 6.51 2.74 -12.93
N ALA A 330 5.89 2.52 -11.78
CA ALA A 330 6.09 1.33 -10.96
C ALA A 330 5.51 0.08 -11.65
N ILE A 331 5.92 -1.10 -11.19
CA ILE A 331 5.25 -2.35 -11.55
C ILE A 331 3.84 -2.33 -10.93
N ASP A 332 2.82 -2.63 -11.74
CA ASP A 332 1.47 -2.85 -11.25
C ASP A 332 1.34 -4.22 -10.57
N ARG A 333 0.84 -4.26 -9.35
CA ARG A 333 0.52 -5.49 -8.63
C ARG A 333 -0.74 -5.29 -7.80
N THR A 334 -1.87 -5.52 -8.42
CA THR A 334 -3.19 -5.18 -7.88
C THR A 334 -3.63 -6.17 -6.81
N TRP A 335 -4.27 -5.70 -5.77
CA TRP A 335 -5.02 -6.51 -4.83
C TRP A 335 -6.32 -7.00 -5.44
N ILE A 336 -6.60 -8.31 -5.36
CA ILE A 336 -7.83 -8.94 -5.81
C ILE A 336 -8.67 -9.44 -4.63
N GLN A 337 -9.99 -9.49 -4.80
CA GLN A 337 -10.95 -9.86 -3.76
C GLN A 337 -11.06 -11.38 -3.62
N ALA A 338 -10.14 -12.01 -2.88
CA ALA A 338 -10.15 -13.47 -2.63
C ALA A 338 -11.07 -13.88 -1.47
N TYR A 339 -12.22 -13.22 -1.31
CA TYR A 339 -13.24 -13.48 -0.29
C TYR A 339 -14.64 -13.21 -0.85
N ASN A 340 -15.67 -13.78 -0.23
CA ASN A 340 -17.05 -13.58 -0.65
C ASN A 340 -17.49 -12.14 -0.39
N ALA A 341 -18.27 -11.55 -1.29
CA ALA A 341 -18.73 -10.18 -1.18
C ALA A 341 -19.45 -9.92 0.16
N ILE A 342 -19.08 -8.83 0.84
CA ILE A 342 -19.67 -8.44 2.14
C ILE A 342 -20.90 -7.53 1.97
N GLN A 343 -21.26 -7.21 0.74
CA GLN A 343 -22.45 -6.43 0.38
C GLN A 343 -23.58 -7.33 -0.12
N PRO A 344 -24.86 -7.03 0.18
CA PRO A 344 -25.97 -7.79 -0.33
C PRO A 344 -26.03 -7.77 -1.89
N PRO A 345 -26.26 -8.90 -2.55
CA PRO A 345 -26.74 -10.20 -2.04
C PRO A 345 -25.70 -11.16 -1.48
N TYR A 346 -24.49 -10.71 -1.12
CA TYR A 346 -23.41 -11.55 -0.56
C TYR A 346 -22.93 -12.64 -1.53
N ASN A 347 -22.61 -12.25 -2.75
CA ASN A 347 -22.16 -13.16 -3.80
C ASN A 347 -20.95 -13.98 -3.33
N GLU A 348 -20.96 -15.27 -3.64
CA GLU A 348 -19.79 -16.12 -3.50
C GLU A 348 -18.76 -15.73 -4.57
N TYR A 349 -17.50 -15.67 -4.15
CA TYR A 349 -16.35 -15.39 -5.02
C TYR A 349 -15.49 -16.64 -5.09
N GLY A 350 -15.69 -17.39 -6.14
CA GLY A 350 -14.95 -18.62 -6.45
C GLY A 350 -13.96 -18.44 -7.59
N VAL A 351 -13.65 -19.54 -8.25
CA VAL A 351 -12.73 -19.61 -9.40
C VAL A 351 -13.16 -18.66 -10.53
N GLN A 352 -14.47 -18.56 -10.79
CA GLN A 352 -15.00 -17.73 -11.88
C GLN A 352 -14.83 -16.24 -11.57
N GLU A 353 -15.31 -15.76 -10.42
CA GLU A 353 -15.33 -14.35 -10.06
C GLU A 353 -13.92 -13.79 -9.91
N ILE A 354 -13.02 -14.54 -9.24
CA ILE A 354 -11.62 -14.14 -9.09
C ILE A 354 -10.85 -14.25 -10.40
N GLY A 355 -11.17 -15.26 -11.22
CA GLY A 355 -10.64 -15.37 -12.59
C GLY A 355 -11.08 -14.20 -13.48
N ASP A 356 -12.29 -13.71 -13.29
CA ASP A 356 -12.85 -12.53 -13.96
C ASP A 356 -12.13 -11.24 -13.55
N GLU A 357 -11.79 -11.08 -12.26
CA GLU A 357 -10.94 -9.97 -11.81
C GLU A 357 -9.57 -9.99 -12.51
N ILE A 358 -8.89 -11.14 -12.48
CA ILE A 358 -7.55 -11.30 -13.10
C ILE A 358 -7.62 -11.02 -14.60
N ARG A 359 -8.67 -11.49 -15.29
CA ARG A 359 -8.87 -11.24 -16.70
C ARG A 359 -9.06 -9.76 -17.01
N GLY A 360 -9.88 -9.05 -16.23
CA GLY A 360 -10.10 -7.61 -16.37
C GLY A 360 -8.80 -6.79 -16.23
N LEU A 361 -7.93 -7.17 -15.29
CA LEU A 361 -6.60 -6.57 -15.13
C LEU A 361 -5.71 -6.78 -16.37
N ARG A 362 -5.60 -8.02 -16.83
CA ARG A 362 -4.70 -8.41 -17.92
C ARG A 362 -5.09 -7.79 -19.27
N GLU A 363 -6.37 -7.69 -19.56
CA GLU A 363 -6.86 -7.13 -20.83
C GLU A 363 -6.48 -5.66 -21.02
N GLN A 364 -6.22 -4.91 -19.95
CA GLN A 364 -5.73 -3.53 -19.97
C GLN A 364 -4.21 -3.42 -19.77
N GLY A 365 -3.50 -4.55 -19.81
CA GLY A 365 -2.03 -4.59 -19.76
C GLY A 365 -1.43 -4.59 -18.35
N PHE A 366 -2.22 -4.80 -17.30
CA PHE A 366 -1.71 -5.02 -15.95
C PHE A 366 -1.25 -6.47 -15.82
N THR A 367 0.07 -6.66 -15.92
CA THR A 367 0.71 -7.98 -16.00
C THR A 367 1.73 -8.25 -14.89
N GLY A 368 1.95 -7.30 -13.98
CA GLY A 368 2.89 -7.47 -12.86
C GLY A 368 2.46 -8.48 -11.79
N GLY A 369 1.27 -9.07 -11.95
CA GLY A 369 0.71 -10.06 -11.05
C GLY A 369 -0.40 -9.50 -10.15
N PHE A 370 -0.62 -10.17 -9.03
CA PHE A 370 -1.63 -9.77 -8.05
C PHE A 370 -1.27 -10.21 -6.63
N MET A 371 -1.96 -9.63 -5.66
CA MET A 371 -1.99 -10.10 -4.28
C MET A 371 -3.44 -10.45 -3.90
N ALA A 372 -3.66 -11.67 -3.43
CA ALA A 372 -4.99 -12.19 -3.10
C ALA A 372 -5.34 -11.82 -1.66
N TRP A 373 -6.25 -10.85 -1.50
CA TRP A 373 -6.71 -10.40 -0.19
C TRP A 373 -7.78 -11.34 0.38
N ASN A 374 -7.45 -11.98 1.50
CA ASN A 374 -8.39 -12.73 2.31
C ASN A 374 -8.01 -12.58 3.79
N ALA A 375 -8.70 -11.68 4.51
CA ALA A 375 -8.41 -11.36 5.89
C ALA A 375 -8.50 -12.57 6.85
N SER A 376 -9.28 -13.60 6.50
CA SER A 376 -9.40 -14.82 7.30
C SER A 376 -8.27 -15.82 7.06
N CYS A 377 -7.40 -15.60 6.09
CA CYS A 377 -6.33 -16.51 5.68
C CYS A 377 -6.82 -17.96 5.48
N SER A 378 -8.02 -18.13 4.92
CA SER A 378 -8.72 -19.41 4.86
C SER A 378 -8.06 -20.42 3.92
N LEU A 379 -7.46 -21.47 4.47
CA LEU A 379 -6.96 -22.61 3.68
C LEU A 379 -8.06 -23.27 2.86
N THR A 380 -9.30 -23.32 3.37
CA THR A 380 -10.44 -23.86 2.61
C THR A 380 -10.72 -23.02 1.37
N LYS A 381 -10.66 -21.68 1.49
CA LYS A 381 -10.82 -20.80 0.34
C LYS A 381 -9.67 -20.94 -0.65
N LEU A 382 -8.45 -21.10 -0.19
CA LEU A 382 -7.29 -21.37 -1.06
C LEU A 382 -7.47 -22.70 -1.82
N GLU A 383 -7.95 -23.77 -1.16
CA GLU A 383 -8.24 -25.04 -1.85
C GLU A 383 -9.37 -24.93 -2.89
N GLU A 384 -10.39 -24.12 -2.62
CA GLU A 384 -11.43 -23.80 -3.60
C GLU A 384 -10.84 -23.10 -4.84
N LEU A 385 -9.86 -22.20 -4.64
CA LEU A 385 -9.20 -21.43 -5.71
C LEU A 385 -8.04 -22.17 -6.38
N ARG A 386 -7.66 -23.35 -5.90
CA ARG A 386 -6.55 -24.13 -6.45
C ARG A 386 -6.59 -24.25 -7.97
N PRO A 387 -7.71 -24.63 -8.62
CA PRO A 387 -7.74 -24.78 -10.09
C PRO A 387 -7.38 -23.48 -10.82
N LEU A 388 -7.74 -22.31 -10.27
CA LEU A 388 -7.39 -21.02 -10.83
C LEU A 388 -5.89 -20.77 -10.71
N TYR A 389 -5.32 -20.97 -9.51
CA TYR A 389 -3.90 -20.66 -9.24
C TYR A 389 -2.94 -21.67 -9.87
N GLU A 390 -3.38 -22.90 -10.18
CA GLU A 390 -2.62 -23.86 -11.00
C GLU A 390 -2.57 -23.48 -12.48
N ALA A 391 -3.63 -22.83 -12.98
CA ALA A 391 -3.79 -22.45 -14.38
C ALA A 391 -3.19 -21.10 -14.75
N LEU A 392 -2.60 -20.36 -13.78
CA LEU A 392 -1.94 -19.07 -14.05
C LEU A 392 -0.75 -19.28 -15.00
N GLU A 393 -0.54 -18.28 -15.86
CA GLU A 393 0.61 -18.24 -16.78
C GLU A 393 1.88 -17.79 -16.06
N ASP A 394 3.03 -18.29 -16.54
CA ASP A 394 4.35 -17.91 -16.04
C ASP A 394 4.74 -16.50 -16.53
#